data_48e245228346475c0d762ba33a3433a7
#
_entry.id   48e245228346475c0d762ba33a3433a7
#
_cell.length_a   1.000
_cell.length_b   1.000
_cell.length_c   1.000
_cell.angle_alpha   90.00
_cell.angle_beta   90.00
_cell.angle_gamma   90.00
#
_symmetry.space_group_name_H-M   'P 1'
#
loop_
_entity.id
_entity.type
_entity.pdbx_description
1 polymer ?
#
loop_
_entity_poly.entity_id
_entity_poly.type
_entity_poly.pdbx_seq_one_letter_code
_entity_poly.pdbx_strand_id
1 'polypeptide(L)'
;MNEQDFWNDNELAQKVLQENKSLKETVEEYYSLREALEEIEILIELGLEENDESIEREIEQSIKSLEKEIDTVRIKTLLSGEYDKNNAILSINAGTGGLDAQDWAQMLLRMYIRWAEAKGYKV
;
A
#
# COMPACT_ATOMS: atom_id res chain seq x y z
N MET A 1 -25.62 1.51 -8.27
CA MET A 1 -25.10 0.98 -9.55
C MET A 1 -26.17 0.30 -10.41
N ASN A 2 -27.24 -0.18 -9.80
CA ASN A 2 -28.33 -0.85 -10.53
C ASN A 2 -29.47 0.09 -10.95
N GLU A 3 -29.36 1.37 -10.72
CA GLU A 3 -30.37 2.36 -11.16
C GLU A 3 -30.16 2.69 -12.64
N GLN A 4 -31.26 2.79 -13.37
CA GLN A 4 -31.28 2.96 -14.83
C GLN A 4 -30.58 4.25 -15.29
N ASP A 5 -30.53 5.28 -14.41
CA ASP A 5 -29.96 6.60 -14.70
C ASP A 5 -28.53 6.80 -14.19
N PHE A 6 -27.95 5.80 -13.48
CA PHE A 6 -26.61 5.88 -12.89
C PHE A 6 -25.52 6.23 -13.93
N TRP A 7 -25.65 5.72 -15.15
CA TRP A 7 -24.67 5.87 -16.22
C TRP A 7 -24.86 7.15 -17.05
N ASN A 8 -25.94 7.90 -16.82
CA ASN A 8 -26.21 9.13 -17.54
C ASN A 8 -25.33 10.30 -17.06
N ASP A 9 -24.86 10.26 -15.79
CA ASP A 9 -23.90 11.20 -15.24
C ASP A 9 -22.52 10.54 -15.10
N ASN A 10 -21.66 10.75 -16.07
CA ASN A 10 -20.34 10.15 -16.13
C ASN A 10 -19.44 10.58 -14.96
N GLU A 11 -19.55 11.83 -14.48
CA GLU A 11 -18.71 12.33 -13.37
C GLU A 11 -19.14 11.70 -12.05
N LEU A 12 -20.44 11.63 -11.80
CA LEU A 12 -20.98 10.98 -10.61
C LEU A 12 -20.67 9.48 -10.61
N ALA A 13 -20.86 8.81 -11.75
CA ALA A 13 -20.57 7.40 -11.90
C ALA A 13 -19.09 7.10 -11.62
N GLN A 14 -18.16 7.89 -12.14
CA GLN A 14 -16.73 7.73 -11.88
C GLN A 14 -16.36 7.93 -10.40
N LYS A 15 -16.93 8.94 -9.75
CA LYS A 15 -16.71 9.18 -8.32
C LYS A 15 -17.17 8.00 -7.46
N VAL A 16 -18.39 7.51 -7.71
CA VAL A 16 -18.95 6.36 -6.97
C VAL A 16 -18.15 5.09 -7.23
N LEU A 17 -17.71 4.86 -8.46
CA LEU A 17 -16.85 3.71 -8.79
C LEU A 17 -15.50 3.78 -8.10
N GLN A 18 -14.89 4.97 -8.06
CA GLN A 18 -13.62 5.18 -7.37
C GLN A 18 -13.75 5.01 -5.86
N GLU A 19 -14.81 5.53 -5.26
CA GLU A 19 -15.10 5.35 -3.84
C GLU A 19 -15.36 3.88 -3.50
N ASN A 20 -16.18 3.20 -4.30
CA ASN A 20 -16.44 1.76 -4.13
C ASN A 20 -15.15 0.94 -4.24
N LYS A 21 -14.31 1.23 -5.22
CA LYS A 21 -13.01 0.57 -5.37
C LYS A 21 -12.13 0.78 -4.14
N SER A 22 -12.02 2.02 -3.65
CA SER A 22 -11.22 2.36 -2.46
C SER A 22 -11.73 1.64 -1.19
N LEU A 23 -13.05 1.60 -1.00
CA LEU A 23 -13.67 0.88 0.13
C LEU A 23 -13.44 -0.63 0.02
N LYS A 24 -13.60 -1.19 -1.17
CA LYS A 24 -13.37 -2.61 -1.42
C LYS A 24 -11.92 -3.00 -1.15
N GLU A 25 -10.96 -2.23 -1.64
CA GLU A 25 -9.54 -2.44 -1.38
C GLU A 25 -9.23 -2.41 0.13
N THR A 26 -9.80 -1.48 0.87
CA THR A 26 -9.63 -1.40 2.34
C THR A 26 -10.19 -2.63 3.06
N VAL A 27 -11.34 -3.11 2.63
CA VAL A 27 -11.99 -4.31 3.21
C VAL A 27 -11.20 -5.57 2.85
N GLU A 28 -10.73 -5.69 1.61
CA GLU A 28 -9.90 -6.81 1.16
C GLU A 28 -8.55 -6.84 1.91
N GLU A 29 -7.91 -5.69 2.10
CA GLU A 29 -6.68 -5.56 2.90
C GLU A 29 -6.89 -6.05 4.35
N TYR A 30 -8.00 -5.67 4.98
CA TYR A 30 -8.33 -6.14 6.33
C TYR A 30 -8.51 -7.67 6.40
N TYR A 31 -9.26 -8.23 5.44
CA TYR A 31 -9.47 -9.68 5.43
C TYR A 31 -8.18 -10.45 5.12
N SER A 32 -7.30 -9.94 4.25
CA SER A 32 -6.00 -10.54 3.97
C SER A 32 -5.12 -10.60 5.23
N LEU A 33 -5.05 -9.51 6.01
CA LEU A 33 -4.31 -9.49 7.27
C LEU A 33 -4.88 -10.47 8.31
N ARG A 34 -6.20 -10.59 8.34
CA ARG A 34 -6.89 -11.51 9.24
C ARG A 34 -6.63 -12.97 8.86
N GLU A 35 -6.73 -13.31 7.57
CA GLU A 35 -6.42 -14.65 7.06
C GLU A 35 -4.97 -15.03 7.36
N ALA A 36 -4.00 -14.12 7.14
CA ALA A 36 -2.61 -14.36 7.46
C ALA A 36 -2.37 -14.59 8.97
N LEU A 37 -3.12 -13.91 9.83
CA LEU A 37 -3.08 -14.15 11.27
C LEU A 37 -3.65 -15.53 11.62
N GLU A 38 -4.80 -15.89 11.07
CA GLU A 38 -5.46 -17.19 11.28
C GLU A 38 -4.54 -18.34 10.78
N GLU A 39 -3.84 -18.18 9.66
CA GLU A 39 -2.84 -19.15 9.17
C GLU A 39 -1.69 -19.33 10.16
N ILE A 40 -1.17 -18.23 10.75
CA ILE A 40 -0.11 -18.30 11.76
C ILE A 40 -0.60 -19.02 13.02
N GLU A 41 -1.82 -18.76 13.47
CA GLU A 41 -2.41 -19.44 14.62
C GLU A 41 -2.50 -20.95 14.38
N ILE A 42 -2.95 -21.38 13.20
CA ILE A 42 -3.00 -22.80 12.80
C ILE A 42 -1.58 -23.43 12.77
N LEU A 43 -0.60 -22.71 12.22
CA LEU A 43 0.79 -23.20 12.20
C LEU A 43 1.37 -23.39 13.62
N ILE A 44 1.03 -22.49 14.55
CA ILE A 44 1.44 -22.62 15.96
C ILE A 44 0.80 -23.86 16.59
N GLU A 45 -0.51 -24.09 16.38
CA GLU A 45 -1.19 -25.27 16.91
C GLU A 45 -0.56 -26.56 16.37
N LEU A 46 -0.33 -26.65 15.06
CA LEU A 46 0.32 -27.81 14.43
C LEU A 46 1.75 -28.03 14.95
N GLY A 47 2.54 -26.95 15.09
CA GLY A 47 3.90 -27.03 15.63
C GLY A 47 3.96 -27.55 17.05
N LEU A 48 2.97 -27.18 17.88
CA LEU A 48 2.87 -27.68 19.26
C LEU A 48 2.45 -29.15 19.32
N GLU A 49 1.55 -29.58 18.41
CA GLU A 49 1.10 -30.98 18.38
C GLU A 49 2.19 -31.94 17.87
N GLU A 50 2.90 -31.55 16.83
CA GLU A 50 3.92 -32.39 16.19
C GLU A 50 5.31 -32.28 16.85
N ASN A 51 5.53 -31.29 17.71
CA ASN A 51 6.80 -30.97 18.36
C ASN A 51 7.94 -30.82 17.32
N ASP A 52 7.62 -30.17 16.18
CA ASP A 52 8.52 -30.01 15.04
C ASP A 52 9.16 -28.61 15.04
N GLU A 53 10.46 -28.55 15.36
CA GLU A 53 11.24 -27.32 15.36
C GLU A 53 11.37 -26.67 13.96
N SER A 54 11.09 -27.40 12.87
CA SER A 54 11.16 -26.83 11.52
C SER A 54 10.05 -25.81 11.28
N ILE A 55 8.90 -25.99 11.90
CA ILE A 55 7.73 -25.10 11.82
C ILE A 55 8.00 -23.77 12.50
N GLU A 56 8.88 -23.73 13.53
CA GLU A 56 9.22 -22.51 14.23
C GLU A 56 9.78 -21.42 13.29
N ARG A 57 10.64 -21.80 12.35
CA ARG A 57 11.21 -20.86 11.38
C ARG A 57 10.16 -20.31 10.41
N GLU A 58 9.22 -21.15 10.00
CA GLU A 58 8.13 -20.75 9.13
C GLU A 58 7.21 -19.77 9.85
N ILE A 59 6.86 -20.04 11.10
CA ILE A 59 6.08 -19.14 11.95
C ILE A 59 6.80 -17.78 12.09
N GLU A 60 8.10 -17.78 12.42
CA GLU A 60 8.86 -16.54 12.53
C GLU A 60 8.87 -15.72 11.23
N GLN A 61 8.98 -16.36 10.08
CA GLN A 61 8.95 -15.68 8.79
C GLN A 61 7.57 -15.09 8.49
N SER A 62 6.52 -15.86 8.76
CA SER A 62 5.13 -15.43 8.57
C SER A 62 4.79 -14.25 9.48
N ILE A 63 5.20 -14.27 10.74
CA ILE A 63 5.03 -13.14 11.68
C ILE A 63 5.76 -11.90 11.14
N LYS A 64 7.01 -12.01 10.71
CA LYS A 64 7.79 -10.88 10.18
C LYS A 64 7.17 -10.30 8.88
N SER A 65 6.53 -11.15 8.06
CA SER A 65 5.80 -10.70 6.88
C SER A 65 4.55 -9.93 7.27
N LEU A 66 3.76 -10.50 8.18
CA LEU A 66 2.53 -9.88 8.67
C LEU A 66 2.80 -8.54 9.36
N GLU A 67 3.86 -8.42 10.16
CA GLU A 67 4.26 -7.15 10.79
C GLU A 67 4.52 -6.05 9.74
N LYS A 68 5.24 -6.37 8.65
CA LYS A 68 5.51 -5.41 7.57
C LYS A 68 4.23 -4.99 6.83
N GLU A 69 3.32 -5.94 6.63
CA GLU A 69 2.03 -5.64 6.00
C GLU A 69 1.17 -4.74 6.88
N ILE A 70 1.10 -5.03 8.19
CA ILE A 70 0.41 -4.19 9.17
C ILE A 70 1.01 -2.77 9.21
N ASP A 71 2.34 -2.63 9.22
CA ASP A 71 2.99 -1.32 9.18
C ASP A 71 2.65 -0.55 7.90
N THR A 72 2.56 -1.24 6.77
CA THR A 72 2.15 -0.63 5.50
C THR A 72 0.71 -0.12 5.55
N VAL A 73 -0.21 -0.92 6.05
CA VAL A 73 -1.63 -0.55 6.20
C VAL A 73 -1.79 0.57 7.24
N ARG A 74 -1.01 0.51 8.33
CA ARG A 74 -0.99 1.57 9.34
C ARG A 74 -0.59 2.92 8.76
N ILE A 75 0.46 2.98 7.93
CA ILE A 75 0.87 4.22 7.26
C ILE A 75 -0.25 4.73 6.35
N LYS A 76 -0.89 3.87 5.56
CA LYS A 76 -2.02 4.24 4.70
C LYS A 76 -3.19 4.82 5.52
N THR A 77 -3.48 4.22 6.68
CA THR A 77 -4.57 4.66 7.56
C THR A 77 -4.28 6.03 8.19
N LEU A 78 -3.01 6.32 8.49
CA LEU A 78 -2.58 7.63 9.00
C LEU A 78 -2.70 8.74 7.93
N LEU A 79 -2.59 8.38 6.65
CA LEU A 79 -2.74 9.28 5.51
C LEU A 79 -4.21 9.30 5.04
N SER A 80 -5.11 9.77 5.91
CA SER A 80 -6.56 9.83 5.68
C SER A 80 -7.11 11.25 5.50
N GLY A 81 -6.26 12.24 5.28
CA GLY A 81 -6.64 13.63 5.02
C GLY A 81 -7.41 13.80 3.71
N GLU A 82 -8.15 14.88 3.59
CA GLU A 82 -8.99 15.21 2.42
C GLU A 82 -8.21 15.20 1.10
N TYR A 83 -6.93 15.59 1.14
CA TYR A 83 -6.06 15.72 -0.04
C TYR A 83 -5.13 14.51 -0.26
N ASP A 84 -5.04 13.58 0.69
CA ASP A 84 -4.07 12.46 0.63
C ASP A 84 -4.36 11.47 -0.50
N LYS A 85 -5.59 11.47 -1.03
CA LYS A 85 -6.00 10.66 -2.19
C LYS A 85 -5.76 11.35 -3.53
N ASN A 86 -5.36 12.62 -3.53
CA ASN A 86 -5.18 13.40 -4.75
C ASN A 86 -3.81 13.13 -5.40
N ASN A 87 -3.72 13.44 -6.70
CA ASN A 87 -2.44 13.42 -7.40
C ASN A 87 -1.50 14.49 -6.80
N ALA A 88 -0.23 14.14 -6.63
CA ALA A 88 0.77 15.05 -6.12
C ALA A 88 1.64 15.62 -7.24
N ILE A 89 2.05 16.86 -7.09
CA ILE A 89 3.06 17.50 -7.93
C ILE A 89 4.34 17.65 -7.09
N LEU A 90 5.39 16.92 -7.48
CA LEU A 90 6.69 17.00 -6.83
C LEU A 90 7.62 17.90 -7.66
N SER A 91 8.12 18.98 -7.06
CA SER A 91 9.10 19.87 -7.67
C SER A 91 10.45 19.72 -6.97
N ILE A 92 11.50 19.51 -7.75
CA ILE A 92 12.87 19.40 -7.25
C ILE A 92 13.69 20.54 -7.83
N ASN A 93 14.20 21.41 -6.96
CA ASN A 93 14.96 22.57 -7.37
C ASN A 93 16.41 22.46 -6.85
N ALA A 94 17.37 22.69 -7.73
CA ALA A 94 18.77 22.80 -7.33
C ALA A 94 18.97 24.07 -6.47
N GLY A 95 19.71 23.93 -5.37
CA GLY A 95 20.13 25.07 -4.54
C GLY A 95 21.31 25.84 -5.15
N THR A 96 22.03 26.61 -4.32
CA THR A 96 23.13 27.51 -4.73
C THR A 96 24.44 26.81 -5.02
N GLY A 97 24.50 25.49 -5.10
CA GLY A 97 25.72 24.68 -5.24
C GLY A 97 26.27 24.50 -6.67
N GLY A 98 25.78 25.25 -7.65
CA GLY A 98 26.29 25.15 -9.05
C GLY A 98 25.95 23.80 -9.70
N LEU A 99 26.88 23.24 -10.49
CA LEU A 99 26.72 21.99 -11.23
C LEU A 99 26.47 20.79 -10.30
N ASP A 100 27.20 20.72 -9.19
CA ASP A 100 27.05 19.62 -8.23
C ASP A 100 25.63 19.58 -7.63
N ALA A 101 25.01 20.73 -7.35
CA ALA A 101 23.65 20.82 -6.87
C ALA A 101 22.62 20.40 -7.94
N GLN A 102 22.92 20.70 -9.22
CA GLN A 102 22.06 20.26 -10.34
C GLN A 102 22.14 18.74 -10.53
N ASP A 103 23.34 18.17 -10.48
CA ASP A 103 23.53 16.72 -10.57
C ASP A 103 22.84 15.99 -9.42
N TRP A 104 22.95 16.52 -8.22
CA TRP A 104 22.24 15.98 -7.05
C TRP A 104 20.72 16.03 -7.22
N ALA A 105 20.18 17.16 -7.66
CA ALA A 105 18.75 17.30 -7.94
C ALA A 105 18.27 16.27 -9.00
N GLN A 106 19.08 16.03 -10.04
CA GLN A 106 18.79 15.03 -11.06
C GLN A 106 18.83 13.61 -10.51
N MET A 107 19.74 13.30 -9.57
CA MET A 107 19.78 12.01 -8.89
C MET A 107 18.52 11.79 -8.05
N LEU A 108 18.08 12.80 -7.29
CA LEU A 108 16.84 12.76 -6.51
C LEU A 108 15.62 12.59 -7.42
N LEU A 109 15.55 13.30 -8.55
CA LEU A 109 14.47 13.13 -9.51
C LEU A 109 14.35 11.68 -9.98
N ARG A 110 15.48 11.08 -10.37
CA ARG A 110 15.50 9.65 -10.79
C ARG A 110 15.07 8.71 -9.67
N MET A 111 15.48 9.00 -8.44
CA MET A 111 15.09 8.22 -7.27
C MET A 111 13.56 8.24 -7.07
N TYR A 112 12.96 9.43 -7.10
CA TYR A 112 11.51 9.58 -6.91
C TYR A 112 10.69 8.97 -8.06
N ILE A 113 11.15 9.12 -9.32
CA ILE A 113 10.50 8.47 -10.48
C ILE A 113 10.48 6.96 -10.28
N ARG A 114 11.62 6.34 -9.99
CA ARG A 114 11.71 4.89 -9.77
C ARG A 114 10.85 4.42 -8.59
N TRP A 115 10.83 5.21 -7.52
CA TRP A 115 9.97 4.91 -6.38
C TRP A 115 8.49 4.96 -6.75
N ALA A 116 8.07 5.98 -7.48
CA ALA A 116 6.69 6.13 -7.92
C ALA A 116 6.27 5.00 -8.86
N GLU A 117 7.10 4.65 -9.85
CA GLU A 117 6.88 3.51 -10.74
C GLU A 117 6.78 2.19 -9.97
N ALA A 118 7.68 1.94 -9.00
CA ALA A 118 7.65 0.75 -8.17
C ALA A 118 6.40 0.66 -7.28
N LYS A 119 5.78 1.80 -6.96
CA LYS A 119 4.50 1.89 -6.24
C LYS A 119 3.27 1.88 -7.15
N GLY A 120 3.47 1.76 -8.48
CA GLY A 120 2.38 1.73 -9.45
C GLY A 120 1.78 3.10 -9.78
N TYR A 121 2.42 4.18 -9.36
CA TYR A 121 2.00 5.53 -9.74
C TYR A 121 2.40 5.81 -11.20
N LYS A 122 1.55 6.57 -11.87
CA LYS A 122 1.82 7.05 -13.23
C LYS A 122 2.56 8.39 -13.13
N VAL A 123 3.80 8.44 -13.67
CA VAL A 123 4.66 9.62 -13.66
C VAL A 123 4.72 10.23 -15.06
#